data_dc050e1f087eb952e3ce03c05868955a
#
_entry.id   dc050e1f087eb952e3ce03c05868955a
#
_cell.length_a   1.000
_cell.length_b   1.000
_cell.length_c   1.000
_cell.angle_alpha   90.00
_cell.angle_beta   90.00
_cell.angle_gamma   90.00
#
_symmetry.space_group_name_H-M   'P 1'
#
loop_
_entity.id
_entity.type
_entity.pdbx_description
1 polymer ?
#
loop_
_entity_poly.entity_id
_entity_poly.type
_entity_poly.pdbx_seq_one_letter_code
_entity_poly.pdbx_strand_id
1 'polypeptide(L)'
;MVFRFNIEYKTVYGENLVLNLNMDNEEVHNSLGTTDGLHWSCDLDVTPKTKNITYYYSVERDGVCIKKEWQVVKHQLNVTAERANDYTIYDHWRDIPEDSYLYSSAFTDCINHQQLAEVKDNTFAKTIRLIVRAPQLREGERLVLIGSDPLVGAWDVKRAVPMVEQAYNEWTVDINAEALAVNYLEFKFVALNDKNSTEAWETGYNRSVEIPEMKAGSVVSYELSQSFLERWNRKFAGTLVPVFSLRSKKSAGIGDFGDLKSMIDLVAKTGQKVLQLLPINDTTITHTWTDSYPYSCICLFTHS
;
A
#
# COMPACT_ATOMS: atom_id res chain seq x y z
N MET A 1 4.14 12.96 23.52
CA MET A 1 3.62 11.65 23.08
C MET A 1 4.78 10.71 22.91
N VAL A 2 4.65 9.47 23.35
CA VAL A 2 5.70 8.47 23.20
C VAL A 2 5.35 7.53 22.05
N PHE A 3 6.27 7.38 21.11
CA PHE A 3 6.16 6.44 20.00
C PHE A 3 7.25 5.38 20.16
N ARG A 4 6.88 4.11 20.21
CA ARG A 4 7.78 2.96 20.27
C ARG A 4 7.66 2.20 18.96
N PHE A 5 8.65 2.34 18.11
CA PHE A 5 8.73 1.61 16.84
C PHE A 5 9.47 0.30 17.05
N ASN A 6 8.88 -0.78 16.56
CA ASN A 6 9.44 -2.13 16.63
C ASN A 6 9.36 -2.76 15.23
N ILE A 7 10.45 -3.36 14.79
CA ILE A 7 10.51 -4.06 13.52
C ILE A 7 11.42 -5.28 13.61
N GLU A 8 10.99 -6.38 13.02
CA GLU A 8 11.81 -7.57 12.83
C GLU A 8 12.50 -7.51 11.46
N TYR A 9 13.83 -7.37 11.47
CA TYR A 9 14.63 -7.34 10.26
C TYR A 9 16.04 -7.86 10.53
N LYS A 10 16.43 -8.93 9.82
CA LYS A 10 17.75 -9.55 10.01
C LYS A 10 18.85 -8.73 9.33
N THR A 11 19.79 -8.25 10.12
CA THR A 11 20.98 -7.56 9.66
C THR A 11 22.24 -8.42 9.84
N VAL A 12 23.35 -7.98 9.23
CA VAL A 12 24.67 -8.54 9.47
C VAL A 12 25.50 -7.55 10.31
N TYR A 13 26.57 -8.05 10.90
CA TYR A 13 27.47 -7.23 11.73
C TYR A 13 27.96 -5.96 10.98
N GLY A 14 27.86 -4.82 11.63
CA GLY A 14 28.20 -3.50 11.06
C GLY A 14 27.06 -2.80 10.33
N GLU A 15 25.88 -3.41 10.22
CA GLU A 15 24.67 -2.79 9.72
C GLU A 15 23.81 -2.24 10.85
N ASN A 16 23.23 -1.07 10.63
CA ASN A 16 22.27 -0.44 11.51
C ASN A 16 20.95 -0.20 10.77
N LEU A 17 19.85 -0.35 11.49
CA LEU A 17 18.53 0.01 10.98
C LEU A 17 18.21 1.45 11.39
N VAL A 18 17.73 2.24 10.45
CA VAL A 18 17.39 3.66 10.64
C VAL A 18 15.93 3.90 10.28
N LEU A 19 15.18 4.52 11.18
CA LEU A 19 13.85 5.04 10.96
C LEU A 19 13.95 6.44 10.35
N ASN A 20 13.40 6.60 9.16
CA ASN A 20 13.33 7.87 8.44
C ASN A 20 11.88 8.38 8.53
N LEU A 21 11.66 9.35 9.40
CA LEU A 21 10.34 9.84 9.76
C LEU A 21 10.11 11.22 9.14
N ASN A 22 9.01 11.36 8.40
CA ASN A 22 8.55 12.66 7.90
C ASN A 22 7.40 13.13 8.79
N MET A 23 7.65 14.17 9.56
CA MET A 23 6.74 14.77 10.51
C MET A 23 6.83 16.30 10.40
N ASP A 24 5.68 16.96 10.29
CA ASP A 24 5.59 18.43 10.22
C ASP A 24 6.42 19.05 9.06
N ASN A 25 6.58 18.32 7.94
CA ASN A 25 7.42 18.63 6.77
C ASN A 25 8.94 18.62 7.05
N GLU A 26 9.35 18.02 8.14
CA GLU A 26 10.76 17.75 8.43
C GLU A 26 11.04 16.25 8.38
N GLU A 27 12.18 15.88 7.81
CA GLU A 27 12.65 14.50 7.81
C GLU A 27 13.61 14.32 8.99
N VAL A 28 13.28 13.37 9.87
CA VAL A 28 14.05 13.06 11.07
C VAL A 28 14.55 11.62 10.95
N HIS A 29 15.86 11.42 11.20
CA HIS A 29 16.50 10.12 11.12
C HIS A 29 16.84 9.64 12.53
N ASN A 30 16.38 8.42 12.88
CA ASN A 30 16.62 7.81 14.18
C ASN A 30 17.19 6.40 14.00
N SER A 31 18.35 6.14 14.57
CA SER A 31 18.92 4.80 14.60
C SER A 31 18.14 3.94 15.60
N LEU A 32 17.78 2.73 15.20
CA LEU A 32 17.18 1.76 16.09
C LEU A 32 18.26 1.00 16.87
N GLY A 33 17.89 0.52 18.06
CA GLY A 33 18.71 -0.37 18.89
C GLY A 33 18.31 -1.83 18.69
N THR A 34 19.30 -2.73 18.83
CA THR A 34 19.10 -4.18 18.83
C THR A 34 20.07 -4.87 19.77
N THR A 35 19.71 -6.05 20.26
CA THR A 35 20.61 -6.92 21.02
C THR A 35 20.96 -8.21 20.29
N ASP A 36 20.22 -8.55 19.25
CA ASP A 36 20.32 -9.84 18.55
C ASP A 36 20.49 -9.68 17.01
N GLY A 37 20.44 -8.44 16.50
CA GLY A 37 20.51 -8.16 15.06
C GLY A 37 19.26 -8.55 14.27
N LEU A 38 18.18 -8.89 14.95
CA LEU A 38 16.88 -9.29 14.37
C LEU A 38 15.75 -8.38 14.83
N HIS A 39 15.60 -8.17 16.14
CA HIS A 39 14.56 -7.33 16.74
C HIS A 39 15.12 -5.93 16.98
N TRP A 40 14.55 -4.95 16.28
CA TRP A 40 15.00 -3.57 16.33
C TRP A 40 13.92 -2.67 16.90
N SER A 41 14.32 -1.72 17.73
CA SER A 41 13.38 -0.77 18.33
C SER A 41 13.99 0.61 18.56
N CYS A 42 13.14 1.64 18.56
CA CYS A 42 13.48 2.96 19.06
C CYS A 42 12.25 3.63 19.69
N ASP A 43 12.53 4.45 20.71
CA ASP A 43 11.53 5.26 21.38
C ASP A 43 11.73 6.73 21.01
N LEU A 44 10.64 7.40 20.64
CA LEU A 44 10.63 8.84 20.34
C LEU A 44 9.62 9.54 21.25
N ASP A 45 10.05 10.59 21.93
CA ASP A 45 9.16 11.47 22.69
C ASP A 45 9.00 12.77 21.92
N VAL A 46 7.95 12.87 21.13
CA VAL A 46 7.65 14.00 20.26
C VAL A 46 6.16 14.30 20.27
N THR A 47 5.80 15.55 19.98
CA THR A 47 4.41 15.96 19.83
C THR A 47 4.23 16.52 18.41
N PRO A 48 3.74 15.71 17.47
CA PRO A 48 3.56 16.17 16.10
C PRO A 48 2.44 17.21 16.02
N LYS A 49 2.60 18.17 15.12
CA LYS A 49 1.58 19.18 14.79
C LYS A 49 0.60 18.64 13.76
N THR A 50 1.06 17.71 12.93
CA THR A 50 0.24 17.04 11.90
C THR A 50 -0.32 15.73 12.41
N LYS A 51 -1.53 15.37 11.99
CA LYS A 51 -2.16 14.09 12.33
C LYS A 51 -1.54 12.91 11.59
N ASN A 52 -0.98 13.14 10.41
CA ASN A 52 -0.43 12.09 9.56
C ASN A 52 1.09 12.15 9.57
N ILE A 53 1.70 11.08 10.03
CA ILE A 53 3.14 10.86 9.99
C ILE A 53 3.41 9.79 8.95
N THR A 54 4.36 10.03 8.06
CA THR A 54 4.83 9.01 7.11
C THR A 54 6.28 8.67 7.42
N TYR A 55 6.65 7.41 7.26
CA TYR A 55 8.01 6.95 7.55
C TYR A 55 8.38 5.73 6.72
N TYR A 56 9.66 5.39 6.74
CA TYR A 56 10.22 4.18 6.15
C TYR A 56 11.49 3.79 6.87
N TYR A 57 11.92 2.54 6.70
CA TYR A 57 13.17 2.04 7.24
C TYR A 57 14.25 1.97 6.17
N SER A 58 15.50 2.18 6.61
CA SER A 58 16.70 1.99 5.80
C SER A 58 17.76 1.23 6.57
N VAL A 59 18.61 0.51 5.84
CA VAL A 59 19.79 -0.15 6.40
C VAL A 59 21.00 0.68 6.04
N GLU A 60 21.81 1.01 7.03
CA GLU A 60 23.03 1.77 6.87
C GLU A 60 24.25 0.95 7.32
N ARG A 61 25.38 1.15 6.64
CA ARG A 61 26.69 0.65 7.02
C ARG A 61 27.70 1.79 6.92
N ASP A 62 28.45 2.05 7.98
CA ASP A 62 29.41 3.15 8.06
C ASP A 62 28.83 4.52 7.68
N GLY A 63 27.58 4.77 8.04
CA GLY A 63 26.84 6.00 7.73
C GLY A 63 26.37 6.13 6.28
N VAL A 64 26.48 5.06 5.49
CA VAL A 64 26.01 5.02 4.11
C VAL A 64 24.77 4.13 4.00
N CYS A 65 23.69 4.65 3.43
CA CYS A 65 22.49 3.87 3.16
C CYS A 65 22.80 2.83 2.07
N ILE A 66 22.67 1.55 2.41
CA ILE A 66 22.93 0.41 1.51
C ILE A 66 21.64 -0.25 1.03
N LYS A 67 20.56 -0.14 1.79
CA LYS A 67 19.23 -0.64 1.42
C LYS A 67 18.16 0.24 2.05
N LYS A 68 17.05 0.43 1.36
CA LYS A 68 15.86 1.09 1.89
C LYS A 68 14.59 0.37 1.46
N GLU A 69 13.55 0.54 2.21
CA GLU A 69 12.22 0.04 1.86
C GLU A 69 11.71 0.59 0.53
N TRP A 70 10.69 -0.04 0.00
CA TRP A 70 10.00 0.43 -1.20
C TRP A 70 9.27 1.75 -0.93
N GLN A 71 9.64 2.81 -1.69
CA GLN A 71 9.21 4.18 -1.40
C GLN A 71 7.84 4.56 -1.97
N VAL A 72 7.24 3.71 -2.82
CA VAL A 72 5.94 4.01 -3.44
C VAL A 72 4.81 3.98 -2.40
N VAL A 73 4.90 3.04 -1.44
CA VAL A 73 3.93 2.96 -0.33
C VAL A 73 4.70 3.03 0.97
N LYS A 74 4.74 4.22 1.57
CA LYS A 74 5.37 4.44 2.89
C LYS A 74 4.45 3.97 4.01
N HIS A 75 5.03 3.68 5.17
CA HIS A 75 4.25 3.52 6.38
C HIS A 75 3.52 4.82 6.72
N GLN A 76 2.31 4.69 7.24
CA GLN A 76 1.51 5.83 7.67
C GLN A 76 0.99 5.60 9.09
N LEU A 77 1.16 6.59 9.94
CA LEU A 77 0.62 6.61 11.29
C LEU A 77 -0.33 7.79 11.43
N ASN A 78 -1.60 7.50 11.67
CA ASN A 78 -2.60 8.50 12.00
C ASN A 78 -2.59 8.74 13.51
N VAL A 79 -2.18 9.93 13.93
CA VAL A 79 -2.05 10.31 15.33
C VAL A 79 -3.33 11.00 15.79
N THR A 80 -3.98 10.42 16.77
CA THR A 80 -5.19 10.98 17.39
C THR A 80 -4.80 11.83 18.60
N ALA A 81 -4.48 13.10 18.36
CA ALA A 81 -3.91 14.00 19.37
C ALA A 81 -4.75 14.22 20.64
N GLU A 82 -6.06 13.93 20.60
CA GLU A 82 -6.96 14.27 21.72
C GLU A 82 -7.04 13.22 22.82
N ARG A 83 -6.64 11.96 22.56
CA ARG A 83 -6.84 10.85 23.50
C ARG A 83 -5.70 9.86 23.64
N ALA A 84 -4.78 9.79 22.69
CA ALA A 84 -3.67 8.84 22.71
C ALA A 84 -2.35 9.58 22.94
N ASN A 85 -1.62 9.16 23.96
CA ASN A 85 -0.30 9.72 24.32
C ASN A 85 0.82 8.68 24.19
N ASP A 86 0.50 7.45 23.93
CA ASP A 86 1.41 6.31 23.90
C ASP A 86 1.09 5.41 22.69
N TYR A 87 2.04 5.30 21.78
CA TYR A 87 1.91 4.51 20.56
C TYR A 87 2.98 3.43 20.54
N THR A 88 2.59 2.17 20.45
CA THR A 88 3.50 1.06 20.20
C THR A 88 3.20 0.51 18.81
N ILE A 89 4.19 0.53 17.95
CA ILE A 89 4.07 0.20 16.52
C ILE A 89 4.90 -1.05 16.27
N TYR A 90 4.29 -2.06 15.65
CA TYR A 90 4.94 -3.27 15.18
C TYR A 90 4.84 -3.32 13.67
N ASP A 91 5.97 -3.12 12.99
CA ASP A 91 6.07 -3.01 11.54
C ASP A 91 6.73 -4.25 10.92
N HIS A 92 6.49 -4.41 9.62
CA HIS A 92 7.21 -5.33 8.75
C HIS A 92 7.98 -4.55 7.69
N TRP A 93 9.16 -5.03 7.34
CA TRP A 93 9.93 -4.48 6.23
C TRP A 93 9.16 -4.58 4.91
N ARG A 94 9.06 -3.47 4.19
CA ARG A 94 8.34 -3.37 2.92
C ARG A 94 9.30 -3.51 1.73
N ASP A 95 9.49 -4.73 1.24
CA ASP A 95 10.14 -4.96 -0.05
C ASP A 95 9.19 -4.67 -1.22
N ILE A 96 9.74 -4.56 -2.44
CA ILE A 96 8.93 -4.41 -3.66
C ILE A 96 8.12 -5.69 -3.84
N PRO A 97 6.79 -5.65 -3.78
CA PRO A 97 5.98 -6.84 -3.93
C PRO A 97 5.92 -7.30 -5.41
N GLU A 98 5.64 -8.58 -5.65
CA GLU A 98 5.48 -9.13 -7.00
C GLU A 98 4.38 -8.42 -7.80
N ASP A 99 3.34 -7.94 -7.11
CA ASP A 99 2.22 -7.19 -7.68
C ASP A 99 2.43 -5.66 -7.64
N SER A 100 3.67 -5.20 -7.55
CA SER A 100 4.04 -3.76 -7.52
C SER A 100 3.48 -2.95 -8.68
N TYR A 101 3.23 -3.59 -9.83
CA TYR A 101 2.60 -2.96 -10.99
C TYR A 101 1.19 -2.43 -10.70
N LEU A 102 0.46 -2.99 -9.73
CA LEU A 102 -0.86 -2.52 -9.30
C LEU A 102 -0.82 -1.13 -8.67
N TYR A 103 0.35 -0.67 -8.24
CA TYR A 103 0.57 0.66 -7.65
C TYR A 103 1.03 1.71 -8.67
N SER A 104 1.13 1.33 -9.95
CA SER A 104 1.39 2.31 -11.01
C SER A 104 0.15 3.15 -11.30
N SER A 105 0.34 4.37 -11.81
CA SER A 105 -0.76 5.28 -12.16
C SER A 105 -1.76 4.67 -13.15
N ALA A 106 -1.34 3.72 -13.98
CA ALA A 106 -2.25 2.99 -14.85
C ALA A 106 -3.32 2.22 -14.07
N PHE A 107 -2.97 1.69 -12.92
CA PHE A 107 -3.89 0.95 -12.06
C PHE A 107 -4.56 1.85 -11.02
N THR A 108 -3.81 2.74 -10.36
CA THR A 108 -4.36 3.62 -9.32
C THR A 108 -5.36 4.62 -9.89
N ASP A 109 -5.01 5.26 -11.02
CA ASP A 109 -5.77 6.38 -11.55
C ASP A 109 -6.78 5.95 -12.64
N CYS A 110 -6.40 4.97 -13.49
CA CYS A 110 -7.20 4.61 -14.65
C CYS A 110 -8.09 3.37 -14.47
N ILE A 111 -7.63 2.36 -13.71
CA ILE A 111 -8.36 1.09 -13.60
C ILE A 111 -9.15 0.98 -12.29
N ASN A 112 -8.59 1.42 -11.19
CA ASN A 112 -9.19 1.20 -9.88
C ASN A 112 -9.92 2.41 -9.31
N HIS A 113 -9.69 3.62 -9.75
CA HIS A 113 -10.40 4.87 -9.39
C HIS A 113 -11.01 4.93 -7.97
N GLN A 114 -10.31 4.39 -6.98
CA GLN A 114 -10.84 4.36 -5.63
C GLN A 114 -10.70 5.74 -5.00
N GLN A 115 -11.79 6.26 -4.45
CA GLN A 115 -11.73 7.41 -3.57
C GLN A 115 -11.44 6.91 -2.15
N LEU A 116 -10.31 7.36 -1.60
CA LEU A 116 -9.96 7.05 -0.22
C LEU A 116 -10.99 7.66 0.73
N ALA A 117 -11.44 6.87 1.68
CA ALA A 117 -12.30 7.36 2.74
C ALA A 117 -11.46 8.08 3.81
N GLU A 118 -12.00 9.13 4.40
CA GLU A 118 -11.38 9.75 5.55
C GLU A 118 -11.40 8.78 6.75
N VAL A 119 -10.23 8.48 7.29
CA VAL A 119 -10.11 7.66 8.50
C VAL A 119 -10.61 8.49 9.68
N LYS A 120 -11.75 8.08 10.25
CA LYS A 120 -12.30 8.75 11.42
C LYS A 120 -11.52 8.37 12.67
N ASP A 121 -11.24 9.38 13.48
CA ASP A 121 -10.64 9.17 14.79
C ASP A 121 -11.60 8.32 15.67
N ASN A 122 -11.05 7.25 16.26
CA ASN A 122 -11.80 6.47 17.24
C ASN A 122 -11.79 7.17 18.61
N THR A 123 -12.73 6.75 19.48
CA THR A 123 -12.88 7.30 20.82
C THR A 123 -12.47 6.32 21.92
N PHE A 124 -11.79 5.22 21.58
CA PHE A 124 -11.44 4.18 22.54
C PHE A 124 -10.31 4.67 23.47
N ALA A 125 -10.40 4.26 24.72
CA ALA A 125 -9.34 4.54 25.70
C ALA A 125 -8.10 3.66 25.46
N LYS A 126 -8.29 2.44 24.94
CA LYS A 126 -7.22 1.52 24.54
C LYS A 126 -7.54 0.97 23.16
N THR A 127 -6.65 1.18 22.23
CA THR A 127 -6.87 0.83 20.81
C THR A 127 -5.87 -0.20 20.33
N ILE A 128 -6.37 -1.30 19.75
CA ILE A 128 -5.58 -2.16 18.86
C ILE A 128 -5.90 -1.74 17.44
N ARG A 129 -4.88 -1.35 16.69
CA ARG A 129 -4.98 -1.00 15.27
C ARG A 129 -4.37 -2.11 14.43
N LEU A 130 -5.11 -2.63 13.47
CA LEU A 130 -4.60 -3.58 12.49
C LEU A 130 -4.52 -2.88 11.14
N ILE A 131 -3.37 -3.00 10.48
CA ILE A 131 -3.11 -2.45 9.15
C ILE A 131 -2.72 -3.60 8.23
N VAL A 132 -3.35 -3.70 7.05
CA VAL A 132 -3.07 -4.76 6.08
C VAL A 132 -3.17 -4.24 4.66
N ARG A 133 -2.30 -4.74 3.79
CA ARG A 133 -2.40 -4.51 2.35
C ARG A 133 -3.23 -5.62 1.70
N ALA A 134 -4.20 -5.23 0.88
CA ALA A 134 -5.09 -6.16 0.19
C ALA A 134 -5.36 -5.69 -1.25
N PRO A 135 -4.39 -5.81 -2.17
CA PRO A 135 -4.45 -5.22 -3.51
C PRO A 135 -5.41 -5.96 -4.47
N GLN A 136 -5.99 -7.09 -4.04
CA GLN A 136 -6.85 -7.90 -4.90
C GLN A 136 -8.34 -7.54 -4.86
N LEU A 137 -8.71 -6.51 -4.08
CA LEU A 137 -10.09 -6.06 -4.02
C LEU A 137 -10.53 -5.48 -5.37
N ARG A 138 -11.77 -5.78 -5.76
CA ARG A 138 -12.40 -5.25 -6.97
C ARG A 138 -13.13 -3.96 -6.65
N GLU A 139 -13.47 -3.21 -7.70
CA GLU A 139 -14.36 -2.06 -7.56
C GLU A 139 -15.68 -2.43 -6.87
N GLY A 140 -16.11 -1.62 -5.90
CA GLY A 140 -17.31 -1.90 -5.10
C GLY A 140 -17.13 -2.92 -3.99
N GLU A 141 -15.94 -3.49 -3.81
CA GLU A 141 -15.64 -4.38 -2.70
C GLU A 141 -14.96 -3.65 -1.55
N ARG A 142 -15.18 -4.15 -0.36
CA ARG A 142 -14.52 -3.68 0.85
C ARG A 142 -13.98 -4.84 1.66
N LEU A 143 -12.94 -4.56 2.43
CA LEU A 143 -12.37 -5.51 3.37
C LEU A 143 -13.08 -5.41 4.72
N VAL A 144 -13.31 -6.56 5.34
CA VAL A 144 -13.82 -6.64 6.71
C VAL A 144 -12.94 -7.58 7.53
N LEU A 145 -12.84 -7.30 8.82
CA LEU A 145 -12.19 -8.14 9.81
C LEU A 145 -13.21 -9.07 10.45
N ILE A 146 -12.89 -10.35 10.53
CA ILE A 146 -13.67 -11.36 11.24
C ILE A 146 -12.75 -12.20 12.11
N GLY A 147 -13.19 -12.57 13.31
CA GLY A 147 -12.32 -13.32 14.22
C GLY A 147 -13.05 -14.02 15.34
N SER A 148 -12.28 -14.56 16.27
CA SER A 148 -12.76 -15.42 17.35
C SER A 148 -13.58 -14.70 18.41
N ASP A 149 -13.27 -13.42 18.68
CA ASP A 149 -13.96 -12.63 19.70
C ASP A 149 -15.32 -12.11 19.21
N PRO A 150 -16.36 -12.03 20.05
CA PRO A 150 -17.64 -11.44 19.71
C PRO A 150 -17.55 -10.01 19.14
N LEU A 151 -16.57 -9.22 19.58
CA LEU A 151 -16.34 -7.86 19.08
C LEU A 151 -15.92 -7.82 17.61
N VAL A 152 -15.29 -8.86 17.14
CA VAL A 152 -14.88 -9.03 15.73
C VAL A 152 -15.71 -10.10 15.01
N GLY A 153 -16.94 -10.33 15.48
CA GLY A 153 -17.97 -11.10 14.79
C GLY A 153 -18.08 -12.57 15.20
N ALA A 154 -17.18 -13.13 16.01
CA ALA A 154 -17.20 -14.56 16.40
C ALA A 154 -17.38 -15.49 15.19
N TRP A 155 -16.67 -15.25 14.12
CA TRP A 155 -16.69 -15.96 12.82
C TRP A 155 -18.03 -15.84 12.04
N ASP A 156 -18.95 -14.98 12.45
CA ASP A 156 -20.17 -14.66 11.69
C ASP A 156 -19.93 -13.43 10.80
N VAL A 157 -19.88 -13.63 9.48
CA VAL A 157 -19.61 -12.58 8.49
C VAL A 157 -20.59 -11.42 8.60
N LYS A 158 -21.84 -11.67 9.05
CA LYS A 158 -22.83 -10.60 9.24
C LYS A 158 -22.46 -9.63 10.35
N ARG A 159 -21.58 -10.04 11.25
CA ARG A 159 -21.07 -9.25 12.38
C ARG A 159 -19.62 -8.84 12.22
N ALA A 160 -19.02 -9.10 11.05
CA ALA A 160 -17.66 -8.70 10.75
C ALA A 160 -17.48 -7.18 10.82
N VAL A 161 -16.31 -6.74 11.25
CA VAL A 161 -16.00 -5.31 11.45
C VAL A 161 -15.49 -4.72 10.14
N PRO A 162 -16.16 -3.65 9.61
CA PRO A 162 -15.67 -2.98 8.41
C PRO A 162 -14.31 -2.35 8.62
N MET A 163 -13.43 -2.48 7.64
CA MET A 163 -12.16 -1.77 7.57
C MET A 163 -12.28 -0.53 6.70
N VAL A 164 -11.36 0.41 6.87
CA VAL A 164 -11.26 1.65 6.10
C VAL A 164 -9.99 1.61 5.27
N GLU A 165 -10.08 1.93 3.99
CA GLU A 165 -8.92 2.10 3.13
C GLU A 165 -8.29 3.48 3.42
N GLN A 166 -7.17 3.49 4.13
CA GLN A 166 -6.46 4.72 4.53
C GLN A 166 -5.47 5.20 3.45
N ALA A 167 -4.95 4.28 2.67
CA ALA A 167 -4.13 4.53 1.50
C ALA A 167 -4.47 3.49 0.44
N TYR A 168 -4.05 3.70 -0.79
CA TYR A 168 -4.35 2.78 -1.88
C TYR A 168 -3.94 1.34 -1.53
N ASN A 169 -4.94 0.43 -1.51
CA ASN A 169 -4.82 -0.98 -1.11
C ASN A 169 -4.33 -1.22 0.33
N GLU A 170 -4.27 -0.20 1.18
CA GLU A 170 -3.91 -0.33 2.59
C GLU A 170 -5.13 -0.07 3.47
N TRP A 171 -5.54 -1.08 4.20
CA TRP A 171 -6.76 -1.11 5.00
C TRP A 171 -6.43 -1.10 6.48
N THR A 172 -7.19 -0.33 7.24
CA THR A 172 -7.03 -0.21 8.69
C THR A 172 -8.33 -0.45 9.42
N VAL A 173 -8.23 -0.97 10.63
CA VAL A 173 -9.34 -1.09 11.58
C VAL A 173 -8.83 -0.86 12.99
N ASP A 174 -9.60 -0.11 13.76
CA ASP A 174 -9.36 0.12 15.18
C ASP A 174 -10.34 -0.71 16.01
N ILE A 175 -9.82 -1.43 16.99
CA ILE A 175 -10.55 -2.32 17.89
C ILE A 175 -10.42 -1.80 19.31
N ASN A 176 -11.53 -1.74 20.04
CA ASN A 176 -11.52 -1.39 21.45
C ASN A 176 -10.92 -2.52 22.28
N ALA A 177 -9.68 -2.37 22.74
CA ALA A 177 -9.00 -3.39 23.51
C ALA A 177 -9.63 -3.66 24.89
N GLU A 178 -10.34 -2.68 25.47
CA GLU A 178 -11.05 -2.89 26.75
C GLU A 178 -12.27 -3.79 26.63
N ALA A 179 -12.84 -3.89 25.43
CA ALA A 179 -14.04 -4.68 25.18
C ALA A 179 -13.72 -6.10 24.68
N LEU A 180 -12.44 -6.41 24.40
CA LEU A 180 -12.01 -7.75 24.04
C LEU A 180 -12.07 -8.69 25.26
N ALA A 181 -12.63 -9.87 25.06
CA ALA A 181 -12.72 -10.90 26.08
C ALA A 181 -11.45 -11.77 26.18
N VAL A 182 -10.50 -11.57 25.25
CA VAL A 182 -9.32 -12.40 25.07
C VAL A 182 -8.06 -11.54 25.05
N ASN A 183 -6.93 -12.12 25.44
CA ASN A 183 -5.59 -11.52 25.30
C ASN A 183 -4.84 -12.01 24.06
N TYR A 184 -5.49 -12.82 23.22
CA TYR A 184 -4.97 -13.37 21.98
C TYR A 184 -6.10 -13.45 20.97
N LEU A 185 -6.03 -12.65 19.92
CA LEU A 185 -7.07 -12.54 18.92
C LEU A 185 -6.71 -13.33 17.67
N GLU A 186 -7.51 -14.33 17.32
CA GLU A 186 -7.45 -15.00 16.02
C GLU A 186 -8.45 -14.34 15.06
N PHE A 187 -8.02 -14.12 13.81
CA PHE A 187 -8.84 -13.44 12.82
C PHE A 187 -8.45 -13.77 11.38
N LYS A 188 -9.29 -13.35 10.45
CA LYS A 188 -9.08 -13.33 8.99
C LYS A 188 -9.67 -12.08 8.39
N PHE A 189 -9.31 -11.83 7.14
CA PHE A 189 -9.93 -10.82 6.30
C PHE A 189 -10.89 -11.46 5.29
N VAL A 190 -11.97 -10.75 5.01
CA VAL A 190 -12.98 -11.17 4.05
C VAL A 190 -13.33 -10.00 3.15
N ALA A 191 -13.40 -10.24 1.85
CA ALA A 191 -13.91 -9.28 0.88
C ALA A 191 -15.44 -9.42 0.78
N LEU A 192 -16.14 -8.31 0.98
CA LEU A 192 -17.57 -8.20 0.77
C LEU A 192 -17.85 -7.25 -0.39
N ASN A 193 -18.90 -7.54 -1.17
CA ASN A 193 -19.39 -6.61 -2.17
C ASN A 193 -20.32 -5.54 -1.57
N ASP A 194 -20.82 -4.63 -2.39
CA ASP A 194 -21.75 -3.55 -2.03
C ASP A 194 -23.08 -4.05 -1.42
N LYS A 195 -23.47 -5.31 -1.72
CA LYS A 195 -24.65 -5.98 -1.16
C LYS A 195 -24.36 -6.76 0.14
N ASN A 196 -23.16 -6.62 0.70
CA ASN A 196 -22.69 -7.37 1.87
C ASN A 196 -22.62 -8.90 1.65
N SER A 197 -22.58 -9.36 0.42
CA SER A 197 -22.30 -10.76 0.12
C SER A 197 -20.82 -11.04 0.19
N THR A 198 -20.45 -12.20 0.76
CA THR A 198 -19.08 -12.67 0.79
C THR A 198 -18.61 -12.96 -0.63
N GLU A 199 -17.51 -12.35 -1.02
CA GLU A 199 -16.88 -12.53 -2.31
C GLU A 199 -15.63 -13.41 -2.23
N ALA A 200 -14.82 -13.23 -1.22
CA ALA A 200 -13.64 -14.06 -0.99
C ALA A 200 -13.17 -14.01 0.47
N TRP A 201 -12.66 -15.12 0.94
CA TRP A 201 -11.93 -15.24 2.19
C TRP A 201 -10.44 -15.11 1.95
N GLU A 202 -9.73 -14.67 2.97
CA GLU A 202 -8.28 -14.73 3.01
C GLU A 202 -7.80 -16.18 2.97
N THR A 203 -6.75 -16.44 2.17
CA THR A 203 -6.11 -17.76 2.08
C THR A 203 -5.23 -18.06 3.29
N GLY A 204 -4.86 -19.32 3.47
CA GLY A 204 -3.95 -19.74 4.53
C GLY A 204 -4.61 -19.92 5.88
N TYR A 205 -3.78 -19.95 6.92
CA TYR A 205 -4.21 -20.11 8.32
C TYR A 205 -4.82 -18.82 8.87
N ASN A 206 -5.52 -18.92 10.01
CA ASN A 206 -5.95 -17.74 10.75
C ASN A 206 -4.72 -16.92 11.17
N ARG A 207 -4.85 -15.61 11.09
CA ARG A 207 -3.89 -14.70 11.69
C ARG A 207 -4.12 -14.60 13.19
N SER A 208 -3.11 -14.14 13.88
CA SER A 208 -3.22 -13.92 15.32
C SER A 208 -2.37 -12.73 15.75
N VAL A 209 -2.85 -12.02 16.75
CA VAL A 209 -2.08 -11.00 17.46
C VAL A 209 -2.30 -11.15 18.98
N GLU A 210 -1.25 -10.86 19.75
CA GLU A 210 -1.36 -10.73 21.19
C GLU A 210 -1.98 -9.36 21.53
N ILE A 211 -2.79 -9.32 22.57
CA ILE A 211 -3.33 -8.10 23.13
C ILE A 211 -2.53 -7.81 24.41
N PRO A 212 -1.55 -6.90 24.36
CA PRO A 212 -0.71 -6.61 25.50
C PRO A 212 -1.49 -5.89 26.60
N GLU A 213 -0.95 -5.86 27.80
CA GLU A 213 -1.45 -4.97 28.84
C GLU A 213 -1.28 -3.51 28.41
N MET A 214 -2.37 -2.77 28.39
CA MET A 214 -2.40 -1.40 27.90
C MET A 214 -2.87 -0.43 28.98
N LYS A 215 -2.29 0.77 28.98
CA LYS A 215 -2.78 1.90 29.78
C LYS A 215 -3.83 2.67 29.01
N ALA A 216 -4.67 3.41 29.70
CA ALA A 216 -5.57 4.36 29.05
C ALA A 216 -4.76 5.41 28.25
N GLY A 217 -5.21 5.73 27.05
CA GLY A 217 -4.49 6.60 26.13
C GLY A 217 -3.42 5.88 25.30
N SER A 218 -3.45 4.54 25.22
CA SER A 218 -2.49 3.77 24.41
C SER A 218 -3.13 3.28 23.10
N VAL A 219 -2.32 3.31 22.04
CA VAL A 219 -2.60 2.67 20.75
C VAL A 219 -1.48 1.66 20.48
N VAL A 220 -1.85 0.41 20.22
CA VAL A 220 -0.92 -0.63 19.73
C VAL A 220 -1.29 -0.93 18.28
N SER A 221 -0.38 -0.65 17.36
CA SER A 221 -0.57 -0.79 15.93
C SER A 221 0.24 -1.99 15.42
N TYR A 222 -0.43 -2.89 14.71
CA TYR A 222 0.19 -4.02 14.03
C TYR A 222 0.06 -3.82 12.53
N GLU A 223 1.18 -3.63 11.85
CA GLU A 223 1.24 -3.82 10.41
C GLU A 223 1.36 -5.30 10.10
N LEU A 224 0.47 -5.80 9.27
CA LEU A 224 0.38 -7.21 8.94
C LEU A 224 0.92 -7.47 7.54
N SER A 225 1.45 -8.67 7.33
CA SER A 225 1.81 -9.12 5.98
C SER A 225 0.61 -9.03 5.03
N GLN A 226 0.88 -8.84 3.74
CA GLN A 226 -0.15 -8.72 2.71
C GLN A 226 -1.20 -9.84 2.79
N SER A 227 -2.47 -9.48 2.66
CA SER A 227 -3.57 -10.43 2.58
C SER A 227 -3.73 -10.93 1.15
N PHE A 228 -3.90 -12.25 1.00
CA PHE A 228 -4.21 -12.92 -0.26
C PHE A 228 -5.60 -13.53 -0.18
N LEU A 229 -6.48 -13.12 -1.09
CA LEU A 229 -7.86 -13.60 -1.14
C LEU A 229 -7.96 -14.85 -2.03
N GLU A 230 -8.89 -15.77 -1.75
CA GLU A 230 -9.02 -17.06 -2.45
C GLU A 230 -9.27 -16.97 -3.96
N ARG A 231 -9.62 -15.80 -4.46
CA ARG A 231 -9.86 -15.58 -5.89
C ARG A 231 -8.84 -14.65 -6.54
N TRP A 232 -7.58 -14.90 -6.34
CA TRP A 232 -6.53 -14.19 -7.05
C TRP A 232 -6.56 -14.52 -8.54
N ASN A 233 -7.25 -13.71 -9.36
CA ASN A 233 -7.15 -13.77 -10.82
C ASN A 233 -7.78 -12.54 -11.48
N ARG A 234 -7.19 -11.36 -11.34
CA ARG A 234 -7.51 -10.25 -12.24
C ARG A 234 -6.90 -10.54 -13.60
N LYS A 235 -7.75 -10.89 -14.56
CA LYS A 235 -7.34 -11.01 -15.95
C LYS A 235 -7.66 -9.72 -16.67
N PHE A 236 -6.66 -9.16 -17.31
CA PHE A 236 -6.83 -7.99 -18.17
C PHE A 236 -6.56 -8.42 -19.61
N ALA A 237 -7.42 -7.97 -20.52
CA ALA A 237 -7.14 -8.02 -21.95
C ALA A 237 -6.74 -6.62 -22.41
N GLY A 238 -5.75 -6.55 -23.25
CA GLY A 238 -5.25 -5.28 -23.83
C GLY A 238 -4.71 -5.46 -25.21
N THR A 239 -4.52 -4.34 -25.89
CA THR A 239 -3.88 -4.27 -27.20
C THR A 239 -2.57 -3.52 -27.07
N LEU A 240 -1.51 -4.03 -27.70
CA LEU A 240 -0.25 -3.34 -27.90
C LEU A 240 -0.21 -2.84 -29.34
N VAL A 241 0.06 -1.56 -29.54
CA VAL A 241 0.12 -0.97 -30.89
C VAL A 241 1.10 0.19 -30.96
N PRO A 242 1.97 0.27 -31.98
CA PRO A 242 2.70 1.49 -32.27
C PRO A 242 1.78 2.52 -32.90
N VAL A 243 1.84 3.79 -32.48
CA VAL A 243 0.96 4.85 -32.98
C VAL A 243 1.08 5.00 -34.49
N PHE A 244 2.30 4.92 -35.03
CA PHE A 244 2.54 5.07 -36.47
C PHE A 244 1.88 3.97 -37.34
N SER A 245 1.50 2.82 -36.77
CA SER A 245 0.80 1.76 -37.51
C SER A 245 -0.71 1.95 -37.60
N LEU A 246 -1.27 2.89 -36.85
CA LEU A 246 -2.70 3.18 -36.87
C LEU A 246 -3.10 3.79 -38.21
N ARG A 247 -4.33 3.53 -38.64
CA ARG A 247 -4.92 4.07 -39.85
C ARG A 247 -6.38 4.40 -39.64
N SER A 248 -6.76 5.61 -40.06
CA SER A 248 -8.14 6.03 -40.16
C SER A 248 -8.38 6.75 -41.49
N LYS A 249 -9.60 7.12 -41.76
CA LYS A 249 -9.93 7.95 -42.94
C LYS A 249 -9.32 9.35 -42.88
N LYS A 250 -8.84 9.77 -41.74
CA LYS A 250 -8.27 11.11 -41.49
C LYS A 250 -6.73 11.07 -41.39
N SER A 251 -6.12 9.88 -41.43
CA SER A 251 -4.66 9.75 -41.32
C SER A 251 -3.97 10.32 -42.55
N ALA A 252 -2.89 11.08 -42.34
CA ALA A 252 -2.04 11.65 -43.39
C ALA A 252 -0.96 10.67 -43.89
N GLY A 253 -1.29 9.37 -43.98
CA GLY A 253 -0.37 8.35 -44.47
C GLY A 253 0.34 7.55 -43.37
N ILE A 254 0.51 8.12 -42.19
CA ILE A 254 1.05 7.51 -40.98
C ILE A 254 0.08 7.78 -39.83
N GLY A 255 0.02 6.87 -38.85
CA GLY A 255 -0.84 7.06 -37.69
C GLY A 255 -0.36 8.18 -36.77
N ASP A 256 -1.30 8.91 -36.23
CA ASP A 256 -1.08 10.05 -35.33
C ASP A 256 -1.92 9.98 -34.06
N PHE A 257 -1.84 10.99 -33.21
CA PHE A 257 -2.64 11.06 -31.97
C PHE A 257 -4.15 11.16 -32.19
N GLY A 258 -4.60 11.64 -33.39
CA GLY A 258 -6.00 11.62 -33.76
C GLY A 258 -6.51 10.20 -34.01
N ASP A 259 -5.68 9.36 -34.62
CA ASP A 259 -5.94 7.92 -34.80
C ASP A 259 -5.92 7.17 -33.46
N LEU A 260 -5.02 7.57 -32.56
CA LEU A 260 -4.94 7.00 -31.20
C LEU A 260 -6.24 7.19 -30.41
N LYS A 261 -6.90 8.36 -30.52
CA LYS A 261 -8.22 8.57 -29.90
C LYS A 261 -9.24 7.53 -30.37
N SER A 262 -9.28 7.27 -31.65
CA SER A 262 -10.18 6.26 -32.24
C SER A 262 -9.83 4.85 -31.78
N MET A 263 -8.54 4.57 -31.59
CA MET A 263 -8.08 3.28 -31.05
C MET A 263 -8.45 3.10 -29.57
N ILE A 264 -8.34 4.14 -28.75
CA ILE A 264 -8.80 4.13 -27.36
C ILE A 264 -10.29 3.80 -27.27
N ASP A 265 -11.12 4.44 -28.10
CA ASP A 265 -12.56 4.18 -28.17
C ASP A 265 -12.86 2.74 -28.59
N LEU A 266 -12.08 2.18 -29.52
CA LEU A 266 -12.24 0.80 -29.96
C LEU A 266 -11.89 -0.17 -28.84
N VAL A 267 -10.75 0.03 -28.17
CA VAL A 267 -10.30 -0.79 -27.04
C VAL A 267 -11.35 -0.80 -25.92
N ALA A 268 -11.88 0.39 -25.56
CA ALA A 268 -12.95 0.52 -24.56
C ALA A 268 -14.24 -0.21 -24.98
N LYS A 269 -14.70 -0.03 -26.24
CA LYS A 269 -15.90 -0.70 -26.78
C LYS A 269 -15.78 -2.22 -26.82
N THR A 270 -14.58 -2.75 -26.99
CA THR A 270 -14.33 -4.20 -26.99
C THR A 270 -14.17 -4.78 -25.60
N GLY A 271 -14.33 -3.97 -24.53
CA GLY A 271 -14.21 -4.40 -23.13
C GLY A 271 -12.78 -4.63 -22.66
N GLN A 272 -11.79 -4.25 -23.44
CA GLN A 272 -10.39 -4.29 -23.05
C GLN A 272 -10.09 -3.18 -22.05
N LYS A 273 -9.14 -3.40 -21.16
CA LYS A 273 -8.78 -2.48 -20.07
C LYS A 273 -7.42 -1.82 -20.24
N VAL A 274 -6.61 -2.30 -21.18
CA VAL A 274 -5.23 -1.82 -21.38
C VAL A 274 -4.99 -1.53 -22.86
N LEU A 275 -4.40 -0.37 -23.14
CA LEU A 275 -3.80 -0.04 -24.42
C LEU A 275 -2.34 0.31 -24.19
N GLN A 276 -1.44 -0.56 -24.63
CA GLN A 276 -0.01 -0.33 -24.54
C GLN A 276 0.49 0.29 -25.86
N LEU A 277 1.23 1.38 -25.73
CA LEU A 277 1.86 2.03 -26.86
C LEU A 277 3.35 1.71 -26.89
N LEU A 278 3.94 1.59 -28.07
CA LEU A 278 5.39 1.66 -28.23
C LEU A 278 5.83 3.12 -28.11
N PRO A 279 7.13 3.37 -27.80
CA PRO A 279 7.67 4.73 -27.75
C PRO A 279 7.35 5.51 -29.02
N ILE A 280 6.96 6.77 -28.84
CA ILE A 280 6.50 7.68 -29.91
C ILE A 280 7.49 8.82 -30.15
N ASN A 281 8.63 8.78 -29.51
CA ASN A 281 9.69 9.79 -29.56
C ASN A 281 10.60 9.53 -30.77
N ASP A 282 11.38 10.55 -31.14
CA ASP A 282 12.48 10.33 -32.06
C ASP A 282 13.50 9.36 -31.49
N THR A 283 13.84 8.33 -32.23
CA THR A 283 14.69 7.23 -31.82
C THR A 283 15.97 7.12 -32.67
N THR A 284 16.21 8.10 -33.53
CA THR A 284 17.39 8.09 -34.41
C THR A 284 18.28 9.30 -34.16
N ILE A 285 19.56 9.09 -33.77
CA ILE A 285 20.53 10.17 -33.60
C ILE A 285 20.96 10.72 -34.96
N THR A 286 21.18 9.83 -35.93
CA THR A 286 21.64 10.19 -37.28
C THR A 286 20.52 10.49 -38.24
N HIS A 287 19.26 10.42 -37.81
CA HIS A 287 18.05 10.53 -38.64
C HIS A 287 18.05 9.52 -39.79
N THR A 288 18.69 8.37 -39.63
CA THR A 288 18.69 7.26 -40.55
C THR A 288 18.16 5.98 -39.89
N TRP A 289 17.79 5.01 -40.73
CA TRP A 289 17.27 3.74 -40.25
C TRP A 289 18.35 2.87 -39.51
N THR A 290 19.61 3.20 -39.67
CA THR A 290 20.75 2.38 -39.17
C THR A 290 20.90 2.41 -37.67
N ASP A 291 20.43 3.45 -36.99
CA ASP A 291 20.47 3.60 -35.52
C ASP A 291 19.07 3.71 -34.90
N SER A 292 18.03 3.39 -35.67
CA SER A 292 16.67 3.43 -35.17
C SER A 292 16.42 2.26 -34.21
N TYR A 293 16.15 2.61 -32.96
CA TYR A 293 15.75 1.65 -31.93
C TYR A 293 14.59 2.21 -31.09
N PRO A 294 13.41 1.59 -31.12
CA PRO A 294 12.18 2.19 -30.58
C PRO A 294 12.22 2.53 -29.10
N TYR A 295 13.16 1.94 -28.34
CA TYR A 295 13.31 2.18 -26.92
C TYR A 295 14.44 3.15 -26.56
N SER A 296 15.18 3.67 -27.54
CA SER A 296 16.20 4.71 -27.36
C SER A 296 15.62 6.08 -27.69
N CYS A 297 15.10 6.78 -26.66
CA CYS A 297 14.57 8.12 -26.82
C CYS A 297 15.69 9.16 -26.88
N ILE A 298 15.68 10.02 -27.89
CA ILE A 298 16.65 11.12 -28.08
C ILE A 298 16.00 12.49 -27.88
N CYS A 299 14.68 12.55 -27.78
CA CYS A 299 13.94 13.79 -27.62
C CYS A 299 14.09 14.37 -26.20
N LEU A 300 14.67 15.58 -26.12
CA LEU A 300 14.86 16.32 -24.86
C LEU A 300 13.55 16.84 -24.24
N PHE A 301 12.45 16.84 -24.99
CA PHE A 301 11.17 17.42 -24.56
C PHE A 301 10.22 16.42 -23.88
N THR A 302 10.61 15.18 -23.70
CA THR A 302 9.80 14.13 -23.09
C THR A 302 10.25 13.76 -21.66
N HIS A 303 11.21 14.48 -21.11
CA HIS A 303 11.63 14.38 -19.72
C HIS A 303 11.08 15.56 -18.91
N SER A 304 9.78 15.54 -18.61
CA SER A 304 9.19 16.43 -17.60
C SER A 304 8.23 15.62 -16.75
#